data_271e5022487e15461a86479c102c1039
#
_entry.id   271e5022487e15461a86479c102c1039
#
_cell.length_a   1.000
_cell.length_b   1.000
_cell.length_c   1.000
_cell.angle_alpha   90.00
_cell.angle_beta   90.00
_cell.angle_gamma   90.00
#
_symmetry.space_group_name_H-M   'P 1'
#
loop_
_entity.id
_entity.type
_entity.pdbx_description
1 polymer ?
#
loop_
_entity_poly.entity_id
_entity_poly.type
_entity_poly.pdbx_seq_one_letter_code
_entity_poly.pdbx_strand_id
1 'polypeptide(L)'
;MTTINVNTIESSTSTLTIGESGNSVVAADSVNVNLGKDASGATMWQSNGSGVLSNVNSKFGDSIVLLSTQTASSSASINFTSGIDSTYKEYIFKYINIHPATDGSSFSFQCSKDAGSTYNLVTTSSTYRAYHFENDSQHNLAYDNSTDQAEGTGYQWLAENFGSDNDQSGSGTLTLYNPSSTTFAKHYIGRCSRVSSNDNAYDFFVGGYFNDTSAINAISFKMSAGNIDAGTIKMYGVK
;
A
#
# COMPACT_ATOMS: atom_id res chain seq x y z
N MET A 1 -32.68 26.75 33.24
CA MET A 1 -31.45 25.99 32.97
C MET A 1 -30.42 26.42 34.00
N THR A 2 -29.93 25.51 34.81
CA THR A 2 -28.97 25.84 35.88
C THR A 2 -27.57 25.52 35.34
N THR A 3 -26.71 26.52 35.30
CA THR A 3 -25.29 26.33 34.89
C THR A 3 -24.44 26.28 36.14
N ILE A 4 -23.61 25.25 36.27
CA ILE A 4 -22.62 25.13 37.33
C ILE A 4 -21.25 25.39 36.68
N ASN A 5 -20.58 26.46 37.11
CA ASN A 5 -19.25 26.78 36.67
C ASN A 5 -18.23 26.29 37.71
N VAL A 6 -17.41 25.32 37.35
CA VAL A 6 -16.33 24.80 38.19
C VAL A 6 -15.02 24.78 37.41
N ASN A 7 -13.92 25.14 38.07
CA ASN A 7 -12.62 25.08 37.44
C ASN A 7 -12.07 23.66 37.39
N THR A 8 -12.41 22.83 38.37
CA THR A 8 -11.98 21.44 38.48
C THR A 8 -13.06 20.61 39.12
N ILE A 9 -13.30 19.42 38.60
CA ILE A 9 -14.13 18.41 39.22
C ILE A 9 -13.25 17.23 39.53
N GLU A 10 -13.04 16.93 40.81
CA GLU A 10 -12.26 15.79 41.28
C GLU A 10 -13.17 14.78 41.97
N SER A 11 -12.91 13.49 41.71
CA SER A 11 -13.60 12.42 42.41
C SER A 11 -12.88 12.08 43.70
N SER A 12 -13.58 12.08 44.80
CA SER A 12 -13.10 11.59 46.10
C SER A 12 -13.06 10.07 46.18
N THR A 13 -13.55 9.38 45.14
CA THR A 13 -13.57 7.93 44.97
C THR A 13 -12.93 7.56 43.64
N SER A 14 -12.80 6.30 43.35
CA SER A 14 -12.22 5.82 42.09
C SER A 14 -13.07 6.08 40.85
N THR A 15 -14.30 6.58 41.00
CA THR A 15 -15.23 6.82 39.89
C THR A 15 -15.88 8.20 40.02
N LEU A 16 -15.78 9.03 38.97
CA LEU A 16 -16.59 10.23 38.80
C LEU A 16 -17.62 9.92 37.68
N THR A 17 -18.91 9.96 38.04
CA THR A 17 -20.00 9.81 37.07
C THR A 17 -20.52 11.17 36.68
N ILE A 18 -20.53 11.50 35.39
CA ILE A 18 -21.07 12.73 34.84
C ILE A 18 -22.20 12.35 33.90
N GLY A 19 -23.41 12.81 34.20
CA GLY A 19 -24.62 12.50 33.43
C GLY A 19 -25.33 11.22 33.90
N GLU A 20 -26.54 11.00 33.45
CA GLU A 20 -27.34 9.81 33.66
C GLU A 20 -27.41 8.97 32.38
N SER A 21 -27.80 7.70 32.52
CA SER A 21 -27.99 6.81 31.37
C SER A 21 -28.95 7.44 30.34
N GLY A 22 -28.49 7.55 29.09
CA GLY A 22 -29.24 8.17 27.99
C GLY A 22 -28.98 9.67 27.79
N ASN A 23 -28.24 10.33 28.68
CA ASN A 23 -27.83 11.73 28.50
C ASN A 23 -26.47 11.84 27.83
N SER A 24 -26.30 12.86 26.99
CA SER A 24 -25.01 13.18 26.35
C SER A 24 -24.23 14.15 27.23
N VAL A 25 -22.93 13.88 27.39
CA VAL A 25 -21.96 14.86 27.87
C VAL A 25 -21.36 15.54 26.67
N VAL A 26 -21.65 16.82 26.48
CA VAL A 26 -21.18 17.59 25.32
C VAL A 26 -20.06 18.52 25.77
N ALA A 27 -18.91 18.41 25.12
CA ALA A 27 -17.84 19.40 25.25
C ALA A 27 -18.16 20.63 24.42
N ALA A 28 -17.71 21.81 24.87
CA ALA A 28 -17.87 23.05 24.10
C ALA A 28 -17.12 22.92 22.74
N ASP A 29 -17.63 23.62 21.74
CA ASP A 29 -16.99 23.69 20.41
C ASP A 29 -15.53 24.15 20.54
N SER A 30 -14.67 23.56 19.71
CA SER A 30 -13.24 23.87 19.65
C SER A 30 -12.40 23.45 20.88
N VAL A 31 -12.93 22.59 21.76
CA VAL A 31 -12.18 22.04 22.89
C VAL A 31 -11.66 20.65 22.55
N ASN A 32 -10.36 20.45 22.76
CA ASN A 32 -9.77 19.11 22.72
C ASN A 32 -10.21 18.32 23.97
N VAL A 33 -10.95 17.25 23.78
CA VAL A 33 -11.40 16.37 24.86
C VAL A 33 -10.58 15.10 24.85
N ASN A 34 -9.88 14.83 25.95
CA ASN A 34 -9.24 13.54 26.17
C ASN A 34 -10.30 12.53 26.60
N LEU A 35 -10.73 11.67 25.68
CA LEU A 35 -11.81 10.71 25.89
C LEU A 35 -11.35 9.42 26.59
N GLY A 36 -10.05 9.22 26.71
CA GLY A 36 -9.49 8.08 27.42
C GLY A 36 -7.99 8.19 27.58
N LYS A 37 -7.49 7.65 28.68
CA LYS A 37 -6.05 7.51 28.95
C LYS A 37 -5.75 6.07 29.31
N ASP A 38 -4.55 5.59 28.96
CA ASP A 38 -4.05 4.31 29.44
C ASP A 38 -3.54 4.40 30.89
N ALA A 39 -3.12 3.27 31.45
CA ALA A 39 -2.60 3.21 32.81
C ALA A 39 -1.33 4.04 33.03
N SER A 40 -0.61 4.45 31.99
CA SER A 40 0.55 5.36 32.04
C SER A 40 0.15 6.84 31.93
N GLY A 41 -1.13 7.15 31.74
CA GLY A 41 -1.66 8.50 31.55
C GLY A 41 -1.55 9.01 30.11
N ALA A 42 -1.12 8.20 29.15
CA ALA A 42 -1.09 8.58 27.75
C ALA A 42 -2.49 8.60 27.12
N THR A 43 -2.79 9.62 26.32
CA THR A 43 -4.09 9.75 25.64
C THR A 43 -4.30 8.60 24.65
N MET A 44 -5.40 7.86 24.79
CA MET A 44 -5.77 6.78 23.88
C MET A 44 -6.52 7.29 22.65
N TRP A 45 -7.44 8.24 22.83
CA TRP A 45 -8.13 8.95 21.75
C TRP A 45 -8.53 10.34 22.20
N GLN A 46 -8.68 11.23 21.24
CA GLN A 46 -9.02 12.62 21.47
C GLN A 46 -9.97 13.11 20.37
N SER A 47 -10.98 13.91 20.73
CA SER A 47 -11.77 14.65 19.75
C SER A 47 -11.11 15.99 19.44
N ASN A 48 -11.10 16.40 18.18
CA ASN A 48 -10.63 17.73 17.76
C ASN A 48 -11.72 18.83 17.89
N GLY A 49 -12.85 18.54 18.50
CA GLY A 49 -13.98 19.47 18.63
C GLY A 49 -14.87 19.58 17.37
N SER A 50 -14.54 18.88 16.28
CA SER A 50 -15.30 18.89 15.01
C SER A 50 -15.93 17.53 14.68
N GLY A 51 -16.15 16.70 15.71
CA GLY A 51 -16.74 15.37 15.55
C GLY A 51 -15.79 14.32 14.95
N VAL A 52 -14.52 14.65 14.81
CA VAL A 52 -13.49 13.73 14.29
C VAL A 52 -12.56 13.31 15.43
N LEU A 53 -12.29 12.02 15.55
CA LEU A 53 -11.25 11.52 16.43
C LEU A 53 -9.87 11.94 15.89
N SER A 54 -9.14 12.72 16.67
CA SER A 54 -7.73 13.02 16.46
C SER A 54 -6.90 12.25 17.49
N ASN A 55 -5.64 11.93 17.18
CA ASN A 55 -4.76 11.19 18.09
C ASN A 55 -5.35 9.85 18.60
N VAL A 56 -5.73 8.97 17.70
CA VAL A 56 -5.99 7.58 18.07
C VAL A 56 -4.65 6.91 18.36
N ASN A 57 -4.48 6.41 19.59
CA ASN A 57 -3.27 5.69 19.97
C ASN A 57 -3.02 4.53 18.99
N SER A 58 -1.79 4.36 18.56
CA SER A 58 -1.38 3.33 17.60
C SER A 58 -1.70 1.89 18.05
N LYS A 59 -2.01 1.67 19.33
CA LYS A 59 -2.50 0.36 19.84
C LYS A 59 -3.97 0.08 19.50
N PHE A 60 -4.76 1.09 19.17
CA PHE A 60 -6.07 0.96 18.53
C PHE A 60 -5.97 1.07 17.00
N GLY A 61 -4.73 1.24 16.50
CA GLY A 61 -4.47 1.51 15.11
C GLY A 61 -4.75 0.31 14.23
N ASP A 62 -5.07 0.63 13.00
CA ASP A 62 -5.34 -0.29 11.90
C ASP A 62 -4.23 -1.34 11.79
N SER A 63 -4.64 -2.59 11.54
CA SER A 63 -3.70 -3.67 11.20
C SER A 63 -2.95 -3.35 9.89
N ILE A 64 -3.54 -2.49 9.04
CA ILE A 64 -2.97 -2.01 7.77
C ILE A 64 -2.93 -0.48 7.80
N VAL A 65 -1.74 0.09 7.75
CA VAL A 65 -1.49 1.54 7.85
C VAL A 65 -1.08 2.09 6.49
N LEU A 66 -1.80 3.10 5.97
CA LEU A 66 -1.39 3.82 4.76
C LEU A 66 -0.15 4.68 5.08
N LEU A 67 0.96 4.41 4.40
CA LEU A 67 2.23 5.10 4.59
C LEU A 67 2.46 6.20 3.55
N SER A 68 2.11 5.94 2.29
CA SER A 68 2.34 6.88 1.20
C SER A 68 1.37 6.63 0.05
N THR A 69 1.07 7.69 -0.69
CA THR A 69 0.31 7.63 -1.95
C THR A 69 1.06 8.42 -3.00
N GLN A 70 1.26 7.83 -4.17
CA GLN A 70 1.84 8.47 -5.34
C GLN A 70 0.90 8.35 -6.53
N THR A 71 0.69 9.43 -7.26
CA THR A 71 -0.15 9.46 -8.47
C THR A 71 0.71 9.76 -9.67
N ALA A 72 0.60 8.94 -10.70
CA ALA A 72 1.28 9.15 -11.96
C ALA A 72 0.61 10.30 -12.76
N SER A 73 1.44 11.07 -13.42
CA SER A 73 1.05 12.10 -14.38
C SER A 73 2.15 12.15 -15.43
N SER A 74 2.05 11.28 -16.42
CA SER A 74 3.09 11.05 -17.44
C SER A 74 4.49 10.82 -16.85
N SER A 75 4.55 9.92 -15.84
CA SER A 75 5.72 9.70 -15.00
C SER A 75 6.59 8.59 -15.56
N ALA A 76 7.89 8.82 -15.73
CA ALA A 76 8.84 7.79 -16.18
C ALA A 76 8.97 6.63 -15.17
N SER A 77 8.77 6.92 -13.89
CA SER A 77 8.70 5.94 -12.80
C SER A 77 7.95 6.51 -11.60
N ILE A 78 7.47 5.63 -10.73
CA ILE A 78 6.94 5.95 -9.40
C ILE A 78 7.87 5.28 -8.37
N ASN A 79 8.49 6.08 -7.51
CA ASN A 79 9.51 5.61 -6.58
C ASN A 79 9.09 5.88 -5.12
N PHE A 80 9.16 4.87 -4.28
CA PHE A 80 9.06 4.99 -2.82
C PHE A 80 10.48 4.80 -2.25
N THR A 81 11.10 5.91 -1.88
CA THR A 81 12.50 5.96 -1.41
C THR A 81 12.61 6.13 0.10
N SER A 82 11.48 6.09 0.81
CA SER A 82 11.38 6.16 2.26
C SER A 82 10.16 5.39 2.77
N GLY A 83 10.12 5.09 4.06
CA GLY A 83 9.01 4.41 4.72
C GLY A 83 9.07 2.88 4.63
N ILE A 84 10.06 2.30 3.96
CA ILE A 84 10.34 0.86 3.99
C ILE A 84 11.50 0.64 4.97
N ASP A 85 11.17 0.15 6.18
CA ASP A 85 12.12 -0.03 7.27
C ASP A 85 11.74 -1.24 8.17
N SER A 86 12.25 -1.29 9.39
CA SER A 86 11.98 -2.39 10.33
C SER A 86 10.66 -2.27 11.08
N THR A 87 9.88 -1.22 10.88
CA THR A 87 8.62 -0.96 11.58
C THR A 87 7.56 -2.01 11.24
N TYR A 88 7.51 -2.41 9.98
CA TYR A 88 6.56 -3.41 9.49
C TYR A 88 7.28 -4.63 8.93
N LYS A 89 6.63 -5.79 9.08
CA LYS A 89 7.15 -7.06 8.50
C LYS A 89 6.59 -7.34 7.12
N GLU A 90 5.56 -6.64 6.73
CA GLU A 90 4.91 -6.78 5.43
C GLU A 90 4.56 -5.40 4.90
N TYR A 91 4.85 -5.18 3.61
CA TYR A 91 4.50 -3.97 2.88
C TYR A 91 3.64 -4.35 1.69
N ILE A 92 2.46 -3.71 1.58
CA ILE A 92 1.52 -3.92 0.47
C ILE A 92 1.50 -2.67 -0.40
N PHE A 93 1.76 -2.86 -1.69
CA PHE A 93 1.60 -1.83 -2.71
C PHE A 93 0.33 -2.13 -3.49
N LYS A 94 -0.68 -1.25 -3.38
CA LYS A 94 -1.90 -1.32 -4.21
C LYS A 94 -1.77 -0.33 -5.34
N TYR A 95 -1.81 -0.83 -6.56
CA TYR A 95 -1.84 0.00 -7.76
C TYR A 95 -3.23 -0.04 -8.39
N ILE A 96 -3.71 1.13 -8.80
CA ILE A 96 -5.10 1.37 -9.19
C ILE A 96 -5.07 2.17 -10.48
N ASN A 97 -5.74 1.64 -11.51
CA ASN A 97 -5.89 2.26 -12.82
C ASN A 97 -4.54 2.68 -13.43
N ILE A 98 -3.53 1.80 -13.36
CA ILE A 98 -2.27 2.03 -14.05
C ILE A 98 -2.53 2.04 -15.55
N HIS A 99 -2.24 3.16 -16.19
CA HIS A 99 -2.42 3.38 -17.61
C HIS A 99 -1.08 3.72 -18.25
N PRO A 100 -0.64 3.02 -19.31
CA PRO A 100 0.62 3.32 -20.00
C PRO A 100 0.43 4.38 -21.09
N ALA A 101 1.47 5.16 -21.34
CA ALA A 101 1.53 6.04 -22.50
C ALA A 101 1.83 5.30 -23.82
N THR A 102 2.31 4.06 -23.75
CA THR A 102 2.68 3.23 -24.90
C THR A 102 1.94 1.93 -24.88
N ASP A 103 1.23 1.66 -25.97
CA ASP A 103 0.47 0.42 -26.15
C ASP A 103 1.37 -0.81 -26.10
N GLY A 104 0.84 -1.89 -25.51
CA GLY A 104 1.56 -3.15 -25.35
C GLY A 104 2.72 -3.13 -24.35
N SER A 105 2.90 -2.06 -23.57
CA SER A 105 3.96 -2.00 -22.58
C SER A 105 3.65 -2.82 -21.33
N SER A 106 4.69 -3.21 -20.58
CA SER A 106 4.57 -4.05 -19.39
C SER A 106 4.84 -3.24 -18.13
N PHE A 107 4.01 -3.42 -17.11
CA PHE A 107 4.18 -2.78 -15.80
C PHE A 107 5.10 -3.63 -14.92
N SER A 108 6.07 -3.02 -14.28
CA SER A 108 7.16 -3.71 -13.60
C SER A 108 7.62 -2.99 -12.34
N PHE A 109 8.35 -3.72 -11.48
CA PHE A 109 8.98 -3.17 -10.29
C PHE A 109 10.40 -3.70 -10.09
N GLN A 110 11.19 -2.97 -9.32
CA GLN A 110 12.49 -3.40 -8.81
C GLN A 110 12.76 -2.73 -7.46
N CYS A 111 13.50 -3.39 -6.60
CA CYS A 111 13.84 -2.88 -5.28
C CYS A 111 15.27 -2.35 -5.21
N SER A 112 15.52 -1.56 -4.16
CA SER A 112 16.82 -0.94 -3.87
C SER A 112 17.18 -1.11 -2.40
N LYS A 113 18.48 -1.20 -2.12
CA LYS A 113 19.07 -1.23 -0.78
C LYS A 113 19.88 0.02 -0.43
N ASP A 114 19.89 1.01 -1.33
CA ASP A 114 20.67 2.25 -1.25
C ASP A 114 19.79 3.49 -1.43
N ALA A 115 18.58 3.44 -0.86
CA ALA A 115 17.58 4.52 -0.86
C ALA A 115 17.18 4.99 -2.27
N GLY A 116 17.17 4.06 -3.26
CA GLY A 116 16.74 4.35 -4.61
C GLY A 116 17.84 4.85 -5.54
N SER A 117 19.09 4.79 -5.12
CA SER A 117 20.23 5.14 -6.00
C SER A 117 20.43 4.12 -7.10
N THR A 118 20.24 2.83 -6.80
CA THR A 118 20.27 1.74 -7.77
C THR A 118 19.10 0.78 -7.61
N TYR A 119 18.59 0.22 -8.73
CA TYR A 119 17.50 -0.74 -8.80
C TYR A 119 17.94 -1.95 -9.61
N ASN A 120 18.70 -2.84 -8.99
CA ASN A 120 19.34 -3.97 -9.66
C ASN A 120 19.50 -5.20 -8.76
N LEU A 121 18.65 -5.41 -7.80
CA LEU A 121 18.70 -6.59 -6.95
C LEU A 121 18.46 -7.86 -7.77
N VAL A 122 19.28 -8.88 -7.51
CA VAL A 122 19.13 -10.19 -8.17
C VAL A 122 17.82 -10.83 -7.72
N THR A 123 16.97 -11.22 -8.66
CA THR A 123 15.70 -11.87 -8.37
C THR A 123 15.53 -13.17 -9.15
N THR A 124 14.85 -14.13 -8.51
CA THR A 124 14.34 -15.34 -9.15
C THR A 124 12.85 -15.41 -8.89
N SER A 125 12.06 -15.65 -9.92
CA SER A 125 10.61 -15.64 -9.87
C SER A 125 9.98 -16.75 -10.70
N SER A 126 8.72 -17.00 -10.45
CA SER A 126 7.82 -17.74 -11.33
C SER A 126 6.60 -16.89 -11.63
N THR A 127 6.13 -17.00 -12.87
CA THR A 127 4.98 -16.24 -13.35
C THR A 127 3.99 -17.15 -14.07
N TYR A 128 2.73 -16.85 -13.92
CA TYR A 128 1.67 -17.48 -14.69
C TYR A 128 0.52 -16.52 -14.94
N ARG A 129 -0.22 -16.75 -16.01
CA ARG A 129 -1.28 -15.88 -16.47
C ARG A 129 -2.53 -16.65 -16.87
N ALA A 130 -3.68 -16.04 -16.63
CA ALA A 130 -4.93 -16.44 -17.23
C ALA A 130 -5.45 -15.29 -18.11
N TYR A 131 -6.01 -15.60 -19.26
CA TYR A 131 -6.65 -14.60 -20.10
C TYR A 131 -7.92 -15.13 -20.77
N HIS A 132 -8.81 -14.20 -21.11
CA HIS A 132 -10.03 -14.45 -21.84
C HIS A 132 -10.34 -13.27 -22.76
N PHE A 133 -10.51 -13.56 -24.06
CA PHE A 133 -10.85 -12.54 -25.05
C PHE A 133 -12.32 -12.16 -24.95
N GLU A 134 -12.65 -10.88 -25.15
CA GLU A 134 -14.02 -10.38 -25.06
C GLU A 134 -14.97 -11.05 -26.04
N ASN A 135 -14.47 -11.47 -27.20
CA ASN A 135 -15.25 -12.14 -28.23
C ASN A 135 -15.35 -13.68 -28.04
N ASP A 136 -14.92 -14.19 -26.87
CA ASP A 136 -14.92 -15.62 -26.51
C ASP A 136 -14.09 -16.52 -27.48
N SER A 137 -13.20 -15.93 -28.29
CA SER A 137 -12.43 -16.69 -29.27
C SER A 137 -11.28 -17.48 -28.65
N GLN A 138 -10.73 -17.00 -27.50
CA GLN A 138 -9.59 -17.62 -26.87
C GLN A 138 -9.61 -17.40 -25.34
N HIS A 139 -9.17 -18.43 -24.63
CA HIS A 139 -8.86 -18.37 -23.20
C HIS A 139 -7.74 -19.36 -22.88
N ASN A 140 -6.93 -19.06 -21.87
CA ASN A 140 -5.86 -19.96 -21.44
C ASN A 140 -5.41 -19.66 -20.01
N LEU A 141 -4.84 -20.67 -19.36
CA LEU A 141 -4.06 -20.57 -18.13
C LEU A 141 -2.70 -21.27 -18.40
N ALA A 142 -1.62 -20.53 -18.27
CA ALA A 142 -0.29 -21.05 -18.57
C ALA A 142 0.80 -20.43 -17.66
N TYR A 143 1.87 -21.18 -17.45
CA TYR A 143 3.14 -20.63 -16.99
C TYR A 143 3.73 -19.72 -18.06
N ASP A 144 4.34 -18.63 -17.67
CA ASP A 144 4.91 -17.64 -18.59
C ASP A 144 6.42 -17.46 -18.38
N ASN A 145 7.18 -18.22 -19.16
CA ASN A 145 8.64 -18.22 -19.13
C ASN A 145 9.29 -17.01 -19.82
N SER A 146 8.52 -16.09 -20.38
CA SER A 146 9.02 -14.85 -20.96
C SER A 146 9.03 -13.69 -19.94
N THR A 147 8.38 -13.86 -18.81
CA THR A 147 8.15 -12.82 -17.81
C THR A 147 8.75 -13.14 -16.45
N ASP A 148 9.16 -14.40 -16.22
CA ASP A 148 9.91 -14.81 -15.04
C ASP A 148 11.38 -14.37 -15.12
N GLN A 149 12.07 -14.49 -14.01
CA GLN A 149 13.50 -14.22 -13.93
C GLN A 149 14.24 -15.39 -13.26
N ALA A 150 15.41 -15.71 -13.78
CA ALA A 150 16.35 -16.66 -13.21
C ALA A 150 17.65 -15.90 -12.90
N GLU A 151 17.82 -15.49 -11.63
CA GLU A 151 18.94 -14.64 -11.17
C GLU A 151 19.10 -13.34 -11.98
N GLY A 152 17.98 -12.77 -12.43
CA GLY A 152 17.98 -11.55 -13.21
C GLY A 152 18.11 -10.29 -12.33
N THR A 153 18.66 -9.22 -12.88
CA THR A 153 18.76 -7.91 -12.22
C THR A 153 17.81 -6.86 -12.82
N GLY A 154 17.04 -7.26 -13.82
CA GLY A 154 16.04 -6.43 -14.47
C GLY A 154 14.82 -6.14 -13.59
N TYR A 155 13.97 -5.27 -14.07
CA TYR A 155 12.66 -5.06 -13.44
C TYR A 155 11.78 -6.31 -13.63
N GLN A 156 11.20 -6.78 -12.53
CA GLN A 156 10.24 -7.89 -12.56
C GLN A 156 8.89 -7.39 -13.04
N TRP A 157 8.32 -8.05 -14.02
CA TRP A 157 6.99 -7.69 -14.51
C TRP A 157 5.89 -8.11 -13.52
N LEU A 158 4.97 -7.19 -13.28
CA LEU A 158 3.72 -7.41 -12.53
C LEU A 158 2.58 -7.76 -13.48
N ALA A 159 2.66 -7.31 -14.72
CA ALA A 159 1.87 -7.76 -15.85
C ALA A 159 2.45 -7.21 -17.15
N GLU A 160 2.24 -7.94 -18.23
CA GLU A 160 2.69 -7.58 -19.56
C GLU A 160 1.57 -6.96 -20.41
N ASN A 161 1.91 -6.37 -21.56
CA ASN A 161 1.00 -6.04 -22.67
C ASN A 161 -0.25 -5.22 -22.26
N PHE A 162 -0.06 -4.13 -21.48
CA PHE A 162 -1.13 -3.20 -21.15
C PHE A 162 -1.62 -2.46 -22.39
N GLY A 163 -2.93 -2.33 -22.54
CA GLY A 163 -3.49 -1.45 -23.55
C GLY A 163 -3.41 0.02 -23.15
N SER A 164 -3.34 0.90 -24.15
CA SER A 164 -3.24 2.36 -23.99
C SER A 164 -4.47 3.12 -24.47
N ASP A 165 -5.55 2.43 -24.82
CA ASP A 165 -6.82 3.11 -25.11
C ASP A 165 -7.40 3.73 -23.85
N ASN A 166 -8.15 4.82 -23.98
CA ASN A 166 -8.58 5.67 -22.86
C ASN A 166 -9.31 4.97 -21.71
N ASP A 167 -9.91 3.82 -21.94
CA ASP A 167 -10.65 3.00 -20.98
C ASP A 167 -9.85 1.77 -20.50
N GLN A 168 -8.68 1.51 -21.08
CA GLN A 168 -7.82 0.39 -20.73
C GLN A 168 -6.91 0.76 -19.56
N SER A 169 -6.82 -0.10 -18.59
CA SER A 169 -5.92 0.07 -17.43
C SER A 169 -5.71 -1.25 -16.71
N GLY A 170 -4.85 -1.24 -15.70
CA GLY A 170 -4.67 -2.37 -14.80
C GLY A 170 -4.65 -1.97 -13.34
N SER A 171 -5.09 -2.90 -12.50
CA SER A 171 -5.09 -2.73 -11.05
C SER A 171 -4.66 -4.02 -10.36
N GLY A 172 -4.07 -3.88 -9.17
CA GLY A 172 -3.60 -5.06 -8.45
C GLY A 172 -2.84 -4.74 -7.17
N THR A 173 -2.08 -5.75 -6.74
CA THR A 173 -1.31 -5.67 -5.51
C THR A 173 0.06 -6.33 -5.68
N LEU A 174 1.05 -5.79 -4.96
CA LEU A 174 2.33 -6.41 -4.71
C LEU A 174 2.55 -6.41 -3.21
N THR A 175 2.88 -7.56 -2.64
CA THR A 175 3.28 -7.70 -1.23
C THR A 175 4.76 -8.03 -1.16
N LEU A 176 5.49 -7.28 -0.34
CA LEU A 176 6.90 -7.48 -0.04
C LEU A 176 7.04 -7.88 1.44
N TYR A 177 7.65 -9.03 1.70
CA TYR A 177 7.75 -9.61 3.03
C TYR A 177 9.10 -9.34 3.67
N ASN A 178 9.08 -8.83 4.89
CA ASN A 178 10.22 -8.63 5.78
C ASN A 178 11.43 -7.95 5.07
N PRO A 179 11.23 -6.82 4.36
CA PRO A 179 12.27 -6.20 3.52
C PRO A 179 13.50 -5.76 4.32
N SER A 180 13.35 -5.42 5.59
CA SER A 180 14.45 -5.00 6.46
C SER A 180 15.28 -6.15 7.04
N SER A 181 14.95 -7.42 6.73
CA SER A 181 15.75 -8.57 7.18
C SER A 181 17.19 -8.47 6.67
N THR A 182 18.14 -8.74 7.55
CA THR A 182 19.56 -8.91 7.21
C THR A 182 19.99 -10.38 7.25
N THR A 183 19.03 -11.30 7.39
CA THR A 183 19.28 -12.74 7.51
C THR A 183 18.70 -13.51 6.32
N PHE A 184 17.47 -13.16 5.91
CA PHE A 184 16.74 -13.91 4.88
C PHE A 184 16.65 -13.15 3.56
N ALA A 185 16.58 -13.88 2.46
CA ALA A 185 16.11 -13.37 1.18
C ALA A 185 14.70 -12.78 1.31
N LYS A 186 14.36 -11.80 0.47
CA LYS A 186 13.07 -11.06 0.57
C LYS A 186 12.10 -11.61 -0.44
N HIS A 187 11.04 -12.23 0.06
CA HIS A 187 9.97 -12.76 -0.77
C HIS A 187 8.99 -11.67 -1.19
N TYR A 188 8.39 -11.87 -2.36
CA TYR A 188 7.29 -11.05 -2.84
C TYR A 188 6.25 -11.89 -3.57
N ILE A 189 5.01 -11.41 -3.55
CA ILE A 189 3.89 -11.97 -4.30
C ILE A 189 3.12 -10.81 -4.93
N GLY A 190 2.81 -10.91 -6.22
CA GLY A 190 2.03 -9.92 -6.96
C GLY A 190 0.89 -10.55 -7.74
N ARG A 191 -0.19 -9.79 -7.92
CA ARG A 191 -1.30 -10.11 -8.81
C ARG A 191 -1.81 -8.85 -9.48
N CYS A 192 -2.04 -8.90 -10.78
CA CYS A 192 -2.54 -7.80 -11.59
C CYS A 192 -3.66 -8.28 -12.50
N SER A 193 -4.79 -7.59 -12.45
CA SER A 193 -5.84 -7.69 -13.47
C SER A 193 -5.77 -6.47 -14.37
N ARG A 194 -5.81 -6.65 -15.68
CA ARG A 194 -5.74 -5.60 -16.68
C ARG A 194 -6.52 -5.89 -17.95
N VAL A 195 -6.84 -4.84 -18.69
CA VAL A 195 -7.22 -4.94 -20.11
C VAL A 195 -5.95 -4.86 -20.95
N SER A 196 -5.80 -5.75 -21.92
CA SER A 196 -4.63 -5.77 -22.80
C SER A 196 -4.87 -4.94 -24.06
N SER A 197 -3.78 -4.69 -24.80
CA SER A 197 -3.81 -4.07 -26.12
C SER A 197 -4.60 -4.88 -27.18
N ASN A 198 -5.05 -6.07 -26.86
CA ASN A 198 -5.87 -6.93 -27.74
C ASN A 198 -7.29 -7.14 -27.19
N ASP A 199 -7.80 -6.25 -26.34
CA ASP A 199 -9.14 -6.29 -25.77
C ASP A 199 -9.47 -7.64 -25.10
N ASN A 200 -8.61 -8.05 -24.18
CA ASN A 200 -8.85 -9.22 -23.37
C ASN A 200 -8.62 -8.96 -21.88
N ALA A 201 -9.39 -9.63 -21.05
CA ALA A 201 -9.14 -9.69 -19.62
C ALA A 201 -7.92 -10.55 -19.36
N TYR A 202 -7.02 -10.02 -18.56
CA TYR A 202 -5.79 -10.71 -18.14
C TYR A 202 -5.67 -10.71 -16.63
N ASP A 203 -5.34 -11.86 -16.05
CA ASP A 203 -5.00 -12.03 -14.65
C ASP A 203 -3.58 -12.61 -14.58
N PHE A 204 -2.66 -11.82 -14.05
CA PHE A 204 -1.24 -12.13 -14.00
C PHE A 204 -0.79 -12.32 -12.56
N PHE A 205 -0.04 -13.39 -12.32
CA PHE A 205 0.49 -13.76 -11.02
C PHE A 205 2.01 -13.85 -11.08
N VAL A 206 2.66 -13.29 -10.06
CA VAL A 206 4.10 -13.42 -9.87
C VAL A 206 4.41 -13.75 -8.43
N GLY A 207 5.31 -14.69 -8.20
CA GLY A 207 5.90 -14.99 -6.91
C GLY A 207 7.41 -15.14 -7.07
N GLY A 208 8.18 -14.58 -6.14
CA GLY A 208 9.62 -14.65 -6.24
C GLY A 208 10.33 -14.16 -4.98
N TYR A 209 11.64 -14.03 -5.10
CA TYR A 209 12.48 -13.50 -4.04
C TYR A 209 13.68 -12.72 -4.61
N PHE A 210 14.13 -11.73 -3.86
CA PHE A 210 15.42 -11.10 -4.08
C PHE A 210 16.49 -11.90 -3.34
N ASN A 211 17.49 -12.37 -4.08
CA ASN A 211 18.61 -13.15 -3.56
C ASN A 211 19.68 -12.22 -2.95
N ASP A 212 19.27 -11.47 -1.93
CA ASP A 212 20.12 -10.54 -1.19
C ASP A 212 19.67 -10.53 0.29
N THR A 213 20.62 -10.60 1.22
CA THR A 213 20.34 -10.51 2.66
C THR A 213 20.41 -9.08 3.20
N SER A 214 20.85 -8.09 2.41
CA SER A 214 20.83 -6.69 2.85
C SER A 214 19.39 -6.15 2.94
N ALA A 215 19.15 -5.21 3.83
CA ALA A 215 17.84 -4.58 3.95
C ALA A 215 17.46 -3.83 2.66
N ILE A 216 16.24 -4.06 2.18
CA ILE A 216 15.60 -3.28 1.13
C ILE A 216 14.95 -2.06 1.77
N ASN A 217 15.17 -0.87 1.21
CA ASN A 217 14.66 0.40 1.72
C ASN A 217 14.02 1.31 0.67
N ALA A 218 13.97 0.87 -0.60
CA ALA A 218 13.23 1.57 -1.65
C ALA A 218 12.70 0.59 -2.71
N ILE A 219 11.66 1.04 -3.44
CA ILE A 219 11.05 0.31 -4.55
C ILE A 219 10.68 1.30 -5.66
N SER A 220 10.84 0.87 -6.90
CA SER A 220 10.50 1.61 -8.11
C SER A 220 9.52 0.83 -8.96
N PHE A 221 8.56 1.51 -9.55
CA PHE A 221 7.61 1.00 -10.53
C PHE A 221 7.75 1.77 -11.83
N LYS A 222 7.73 1.07 -12.96
CA LYS A 222 7.76 1.70 -14.29
C LYS A 222 7.15 0.83 -15.37
N MET A 223 6.87 1.43 -16.51
CA MET A 223 6.56 0.69 -17.73
C MET A 223 7.83 0.21 -18.42
N SER A 224 7.73 -0.86 -19.20
CA SER A 224 8.85 -1.37 -20.03
C SER A 224 9.18 -0.42 -21.20
N ALA A 225 8.20 0.37 -21.66
CA ALA A 225 8.33 1.40 -22.68
C ALA A 225 7.39 2.57 -22.38
N GLY A 226 7.86 3.79 -22.60
CA GLY A 226 7.10 5.02 -22.32
C GLY A 226 6.90 5.28 -20.82
N ASN A 227 5.99 6.18 -20.53
CA ASN A 227 5.68 6.62 -19.17
C ASN A 227 4.48 5.86 -18.60
N ILE A 228 4.33 5.88 -17.28
CA ILE A 228 3.04 5.64 -16.60
C ILE A 228 2.24 6.93 -16.79
N ASP A 229 1.25 6.89 -17.66
CA ASP A 229 0.49 8.09 -18.04
C ASP A 229 -0.44 8.53 -16.91
N ALA A 230 -1.16 7.57 -16.33
CA ALA A 230 -2.05 7.78 -15.19
C ALA A 230 -2.03 6.59 -14.22
N GLY A 231 -2.67 6.78 -13.06
CA GLY A 231 -2.85 5.77 -12.04
C GLY A 231 -2.30 6.20 -10.68
N THR A 232 -2.62 5.40 -9.67
CA THR A 232 -2.19 5.68 -8.29
C THR A 232 -1.61 4.44 -7.66
N ILE A 233 -0.48 4.59 -6.98
CA ILE A 233 0.13 3.54 -6.17
C ILE A 233 0.12 3.96 -4.70
N LYS A 234 -0.41 3.11 -3.84
CA LYS A 234 -0.47 3.31 -2.39
C LYS A 234 0.39 2.28 -1.68
N MET A 235 1.25 2.73 -0.79
CA MET A 235 2.08 1.88 0.06
C MET A 235 1.48 1.78 1.45
N TYR A 236 1.31 0.55 1.93
CA TYR A 236 0.82 0.24 3.26
C TYR A 236 1.84 -0.60 4.02
N GLY A 237 1.91 -0.40 5.33
CA GLY A 237 2.58 -1.30 6.28
C GLY A 237 1.56 -2.13 7.04
N VAL A 238 1.86 -3.41 7.26
CA VAL A 238 1.03 -4.34 8.04
C VAL A 238 1.71 -4.62 9.39
N LYS A 239 0.94 -4.45 10.48
CA LYS A 239 1.40 -4.70 11.86
C LYS A 239 1.27 -6.16 12.24
#